data_b0207be425663a431ec34f142579015e
#
_entry.id   b0207be425663a431ec34f142579015e
#
_cell.length_a   1.000
_cell.length_b   1.000
_cell.length_c   1.000
_cell.angle_alpha   90.00
_cell.angle_beta   90.00
_cell.angle_gamma   90.00
#
_symmetry.space_group_name_H-M   'P 1'
#
loop_
_entity.id
_entity.type
_entity.pdbx_description
1 polymer ?
#
loop_
_entity_poly.entity_id
_entity_poly.type
_entity_poly.pdbx_seq_one_letter_code
_entity_poly.pdbx_strand_id
1 'polypeptide(L)'
;MSEPDALLHDFQSITEPLRLEELFTQPQPTELEIGCGDGGFLLEYAQRHPARNFLGVERLLGRVRKLSKRGQHAGLNNLRLLRIEARYVLDYLLPELAFSAVHIYFPDPWPKDKHARHRLIQPDFLPRIRRILAPDGLLYLRTDDPPYFEQMR
;
A
#
# COMPACT_ATOMS: atom_id res chain seq x y z
N MET A 1 23.82 12.27 -11.12
CA MET A 1 22.51 12.64 -10.55
C MET A 1 21.82 11.36 -10.13
N SER A 2 21.60 11.18 -8.86
CA SER A 2 20.74 10.10 -8.39
C SER A 2 19.32 10.44 -8.88
N GLU A 3 18.67 9.54 -9.58
CA GLU A 3 17.24 9.63 -9.79
C GLU A 3 16.58 9.40 -8.42
N PRO A 4 16.16 10.46 -7.71
CA PRO A 4 15.81 10.31 -6.30
C PRO A 4 14.55 9.50 -6.08
N ASP A 5 13.78 9.25 -7.12
CA ASP A 5 12.44 8.70 -7.03
C ASP A 5 12.20 7.54 -8.02
N ALA A 6 13.24 6.73 -8.33
CA ALA A 6 13.12 5.66 -9.33
C ALA A 6 12.06 4.59 -9.00
N LEU A 7 11.75 4.37 -7.71
CA LEU A 7 10.70 3.44 -7.28
C LEU A 7 9.34 4.12 -7.11
N LEU A 8 9.32 5.45 -7.10
CA LEU A 8 8.09 6.22 -7.00
C LEU A 8 7.43 6.32 -8.37
N HIS A 9 6.18 5.87 -8.45
CA HIS A 9 5.41 5.97 -9.68
C HIS A 9 5.05 7.43 -9.98
N ASP A 10 5.34 7.87 -11.20
CA ASP A 10 4.90 9.16 -11.71
C ASP A 10 3.55 8.99 -12.42
N PHE A 11 2.48 9.49 -11.79
CA PHE A 11 1.14 9.33 -12.32
C PHE A 11 0.94 10.11 -13.61
N GLN A 12 0.65 9.41 -14.69
CA GLN A 12 0.23 10.01 -15.96
C GLN A 12 -1.26 10.36 -15.95
N SER A 13 -2.05 9.66 -15.15
CA SER A 13 -3.47 9.92 -14.94
C SER A 13 -3.84 9.59 -13.50
N ILE A 14 -4.78 10.36 -12.93
CA ILE A 14 -5.40 10.07 -11.64
C ILE A 14 -6.88 9.71 -11.77
N THR A 15 -7.34 9.48 -12.99
CA THR A 15 -8.74 9.13 -13.29
C THR A 15 -8.90 7.74 -13.88
N GLU A 16 -7.82 7.12 -14.30
CA GLU A 16 -7.82 5.77 -14.88
C GLU A 16 -7.13 4.77 -13.94
N PRO A 17 -7.67 3.54 -13.82
CA PRO A 17 -7.03 2.51 -13.02
C PRO A 17 -5.59 2.24 -13.46
N LEU A 18 -4.73 2.01 -12.48
CA LEU A 18 -3.35 1.59 -12.71
C LEU A 18 -3.31 0.17 -13.31
N ARG A 19 -2.30 -0.08 -14.11
CA ARG A 19 -2.00 -1.40 -14.66
C ARG A 19 -0.72 -1.91 -14.01
N LEU A 20 -0.81 -3.01 -13.26
CA LEU A 20 0.33 -3.56 -12.53
C LEU A 20 1.47 -3.97 -13.46
N GLU A 21 1.16 -4.44 -14.66
CA GLU A 21 2.13 -4.80 -15.68
C GLU A 21 2.96 -3.62 -16.20
N GLU A 22 2.49 -2.40 -15.98
CA GLU A 22 3.24 -1.17 -16.31
C GLU A 22 4.12 -0.71 -15.16
N LEU A 23 3.83 -1.15 -13.94
CA LEU A 23 4.61 -0.79 -12.75
C LEU A 23 5.81 -1.70 -12.53
N PHE A 24 5.69 -2.98 -12.87
CA PHE A 24 6.69 -3.99 -12.60
C PHE A 24 7.17 -4.66 -13.88
N THR A 25 8.48 -4.95 -13.94
CA THR A 25 9.10 -5.62 -15.09
C THR A 25 8.82 -7.12 -15.14
N GLN A 26 8.54 -7.73 -13.98
CA GLN A 26 8.24 -9.16 -13.88
C GLN A 26 6.77 -9.38 -13.54
N PRO A 27 6.04 -10.24 -14.29
CA PRO A 27 4.67 -10.61 -13.95
C PRO A 27 4.67 -11.61 -12.79
N GLN A 28 4.48 -11.11 -11.58
CA GLN A 28 4.51 -11.89 -10.35
C GLN A 28 3.30 -11.54 -9.48
N PRO A 29 2.91 -12.41 -8.53
CA PRO A 29 1.91 -12.03 -7.55
C PRO A 29 2.28 -10.72 -6.86
N THR A 30 1.32 -9.80 -6.72
CA THR A 30 1.55 -8.48 -6.15
C THR A 30 0.85 -8.35 -4.82
N GLU A 31 1.59 -7.88 -3.80
CA GLU A 31 1.05 -7.53 -2.49
C GLU A 31 1.06 -6.01 -2.33
N LEU A 32 0.06 -5.50 -1.63
CA LEU A 32 -0.14 -4.08 -1.38
C LEU A 32 -0.01 -3.77 0.10
N GLU A 33 0.74 -2.72 0.46
CA GLU A 33 0.67 -2.13 1.80
C GLU A 33 0.09 -0.73 1.72
N ILE A 34 -0.98 -0.48 2.47
CA ILE A 34 -1.60 0.84 2.60
C ILE A 34 -1.06 1.51 3.85
N GLY A 35 -0.52 2.73 3.69
CA GLY A 35 0.15 3.44 4.77
C GLY A 35 1.52 2.86 5.07
N CYS A 36 2.35 2.64 4.06
CA CYS A 36 3.65 1.96 4.22
C CYS A 36 4.70 2.77 5.00
N GLY A 37 4.44 4.04 5.28
CA GLY A 37 5.35 4.89 6.05
C GLY A 37 6.72 5.00 5.39
N ASP A 38 7.77 4.90 6.18
CA ASP A 38 9.16 4.87 5.69
C ASP A 38 9.66 3.44 5.38
N GLY A 39 8.76 2.45 5.40
CA GLY A 39 8.91 1.17 4.74
C GLY A 39 9.59 0.06 5.50
N GLY A 40 9.57 0.06 6.83
CA GLY A 40 10.19 -1.00 7.62
C GLY A 40 9.71 -2.40 7.24
N PHE A 41 8.40 -2.60 7.09
CA PHE A 41 7.81 -3.86 6.66
C PHE A 41 8.07 -4.14 5.16
N LEU A 42 7.71 -3.19 4.32
CA LEU A 42 7.65 -3.38 2.86
C LEU A 42 9.05 -3.65 2.27
N LEU A 43 10.05 -2.90 2.74
CA LEU A 43 11.43 -3.07 2.31
C LEU A 43 11.96 -4.47 2.63
N GLU A 44 11.73 -4.94 3.84
CA GLU A 44 12.16 -6.26 4.29
C GLU A 44 11.47 -7.39 3.52
N TYR A 45 10.17 -7.27 3.32
CA TYR A 45 9.41 -8.27 2.56
C TYR A 45 9.83 -8.33 1.10
N ALA A 46 10.03 -7.20 0.46
CA ALA A 46 10.51 -7.17 -0.93
C ALA A 46 11.90 -7.83 -1.08
N GLN A 47 12.79 -7.60 -0.11
CA GLN A 47 14.10 -8.25 -0.09
C GLN A 47 14.01 -9.77 0.08
N ARG A 48 13.11 -10.24 0.96
CA ARG A 48 12.95 -11.66 1.28
C ARG A 48 12.16 -12.44 0.23
N HIS A 49 11.34 -11.76 -0.58
CA HIS A 49 10.44 -12.39 -1.53
C HIS A 49 10.63 -11.85 -2.94
N PRO A 50 11.76 -12.14 -3.58
CA PRO A 50 12.05 -11.61 -4.94
C PRO A 50 11.11 -12.16 -6.03
N ALA A 51 10.38 -13.24 -5.75
CA ALA A 51 9.39 -13.82 -6.65
C ALA A 51 8.00 -13.19 -6.51
N ARG A 52 7.88 -12.10 -5.75
CA ARG A 52 6.65 -11.33 -5.59
C ARG A 52 6.92 -9.86 -5.82
N ASN A 53 5.90 -9.14 -6.27
CA ASN A 53 5.92 -7.69 -6.39
C ASN A 53 5.25 -7.03 -5.18
N PHE A 54 5.73 -5.87 -4.80
CA PHE A 54 5.22 -5.11 -3.66
C PHE A 54 4.92 -3.68 -4.07
N LEU A 55 3.70 -3.24 -3.77
CA LEU A 55 3.23 -1.88 -4.00
C LEU A 55 2.93 -1.21 -2.67
N GLY A 56 3.56 -0.08 -2.41
CA GLY A 56 3.34 0.71 -1.20
C GLY A 56 2.57 2.00 -1.50
N VAL A 57 1.63 2.32 -0.63
CA VAL A 57 0.86 3.57 -0.68
C VAL A 57 1.19 4.40 0.56
N GLU A 58 1.66 5.61 0.36
CA GLU A 58 1.97 6.57 1.43
C GLU A 58 1.71 8.00 0.94
N ARG A 59 1.08 8.79 1.76
CA ARG A 59 0.71 10.16 1.45
C ARG A 59 1.86 11.16 1.60
N LEU A 60 2.74 10.93 2.58
CA LEU A 60 3.77 11.87 2.97
C LEU A 60 5.03 11.73 2.09
N LEU A 61 5.35 12.77 1.35
CA LEU A 61 6.47 12.79 0.40
C LEU A 61 7.81 12.40 1.05
N GLY A 62 8.10 12.93 2.23
CA GLY A 62 9.35 12.62 2.93
C GLY A 62 9.53 11.13 3.23
N ARG A 63 8.46 10.46 3.63
CA ARG A 63 8.47 9.02 3.91
C ARG A 63 8.64 8.20 2.64
N VAL A 64 7.90 8.53 1.59
CA VAL A 64 7.99 7.85 0.29
C VAL A 64 9.40 7.96 -0.28
N ARG A 65 9.98 9.14 -0.24
CA ARG A 65 11.35 9.37 -0.73
C ARG A 65 12.40 8.59 0.06
N LYS A 66 12.24 8.54 1.37
CA LYS A 66 13.14 7.76 2.23
C LYS A 66 13.07 6.27 1.88
N LEU A 67 11.86 5.74 1.70
CA LEU A 67 11.67 4.34 1.29
C LEU A 67 12.23 4.08 -0.11
N SER A 68 11.96 4.97 -1.07
CA SER A 68 12.49 4.87 -2.44
C SER A 68 14.03 4.80 -2.43
N LYS A 69 14.68 5.69 -1.72
CA LYS A 69 16.15 5.66 -1.57
C LYS A 69 16.66 4.34 -1.00
N ARG A 70 16.05 3.86 0.06
CA ARG A 70 16.44 2.60 0.70
C ARG A 70 16.24 1.40 -0.24
N GLY A 71 15.13 1.37 -0.96
CA GLY A 71 14.84 0.33 -1.94
C GLY A 71 15.82 0.34 -3.12
N GLN A 72 16.15 1.52 -3.63
CA GLN A 72 17.17 1.67 -4.68
C GLN A 72 18.54 1.20 -4.21
N HIS A 73 18.94 1.61 -3.01
CA HIS A 73 20.22 1.21 -2.43
C HIS A 73 20.30 -0.31 -2.22
N ALA A 74 19.19 -0.96 -1.91
CA ALA A 74 19.09 -2.41 -1.80
C ALA A 74 18.97 -3.13 -3.15
N GLY A 75 18.93 -2.39 -4.27
CA GLY A 75 18.82 -2.97 -5.61
C GLY A 75 17.48 -3.61 -5.93
N LEU A 76 16.40 -3.17 -5.28
CA LEU A 76 15.08 -3.79 -5.45
C LEU A 76 14.44 -3.38 -6.77
N ASN A 77 14.00 -4.38 -7.53
CA ASN A 77 13.22 -4.19 -8.76
C ASN A 77 11.75 -4.65 -8.61
N ASN A 78 11.40 -5.22 -7.47
CA ASN A 78 10.07 -5.74 -7.16
C ASN A 78 9.29 -4.85 -6.18
N LEU A 79 9.71 -3.59 -6.02
CA LEU A 79 9.07 -2.60 -5.15
C LEU A 79 8.70 -1.36 -5.96
N ARG A 80 7.46 -0.90 -5.84
CA ARG A 80 7.00 0.38 -6.39
C ARG A 80 6.17 1.11 -5.34
N LEU A 81 6.15 2.43 -5.44
CA LEU A 81 5.55 3.31 -4.45
C LEU A 81 4.58 4.27 -5.12
N LEU A 82 3.45 4.49 -4.46
CA LEU A 82 2.45 5.48 -4.85
C LEU A 82 2.35 6.55 -3.77
N ARG A 83 2.59 7.80 -4.14
CA ARG A 83 2.31 8.93 -3.26
C ARG A 83 0.90 9.41 -3.49
N ILE A 84 -0.02 8.94 -2.66
CA ILE A 84 -1.43 9.25 -2.82
C ILE A 84 -2.18 8.95 -1.51
N GLU A 85 -3.35 9.57 -1.38
CA GLU A 85 -4.25 9.31 -0.26
C GLU A 85 -4.93 7.94 -0.43
N ALA A 86 -5.02 7.18 0.69
CA ALA A 86 -5.45 5.78 0.68
C ALA A 86 -6.87 5.56 0.13
N ARG A 87 -7.84 6.38 0.55
CA ARG A 87 -9.23 6.24 0.06
C ARG A 87 -9.33 6.52 -1.43
N TYR A 88 -8.65 7.54 -1.90
CA TYR A 88 -8.67 7.87 -3.32
C TYR A 88 -8.12 6.73 -4.17
N VAL A 89 -6.98 6.18 -3.81
CA VAL A 89 -6.38 5.08 -4.58
C VAL A 89 -7.25 3.84 -4.57
N LEU A 90 -7.89 3.54 -3.44
CA LEU A 90 -8.82 2.42 -3.31
C LEU A 90 -10.08 2.60 -4.15
N ASP A 91 -10.62 3.81 -4.20
CA ASP A 91 -11.87 4.08 -4.91
C ASP A 91 -11.68 4.16 -6.43
N TYR A 92 -10.52 4.65 -6.90
CA TYR A 92 -10.39 5.05 -8.30
C TYR A 92 -9.24 4.42 -9.08
N LEU A 93 -8.14 4.02 -8.42
CA LEU A 93 -6.91 3.71 -9.16
C LEU A 93 -6.45 2.26 -9.05
N LEU A 94 -6.81 1.53 -8.02
CA LEU A 94 -6.36 0.14 -7.89
C LEU A 94 -7.18 -0.81 -8.75
N PRO A 95 -6.53 -1.69 -9.53
CA PRO A 95 -7.24 -2.62 -10.38
C PRO A 95 -7.97 -3.71 -9.58
N GLU A 96 -9.05 -4.23 -10.18
CA GLU A 96 -9.84 -5.29 -9.57
C GLU A 96 -9.10 -6.63 -9.56
N LEU A 97 -9.34 -7.42 -8.51
CA LEU A 97 -8.85 -8.80 -8.37
C LEU A 97 -7.34 -8.95 -8.61
N ALA A 98 -6.57 -7.93 -8.26
CA ALA A 98 -5.16 -7.81 -8.66
C ALA A 98 -4.16 -8.18 -7.57
N PHE A 99 -4.57 -8.15 -6.30
CA PHE A 99 -3.62 -8.31 -5.19
C PHE A 99 -3.79 -9.65 -4.47
N SER A 100 -2.68 -10.37 -4.31
CA SER A 100 -2.64 -11.61 -3.54
C SER A 100 -2.70 -11.38 -2.03
N ALA A 101 -2.30 -10.20 -1.58
CA ALA A 101 -2.44 -9.79 -0.19
C ALA A 101 -2.50 -8.27 -0.09
N VAL A 102 -3.23 -7.79 0.93
CA VAL A 102 -3.26 -6.39 1.34
C VAL A 102 -2.87 -6.31 2.81
N HIS A 103 -1.93 -5.42 3.12
CA HIS A 103 -1.40 -5.20 4.45
C HIS A 103 -1.72 -3.79 4.92
N ILE A 104 -2.28 -3.67 6.12
CA ILE A 104 -2.54 -2.37 6.77
C ILE A 104 -2.10 -2.49 8.21
N TYR A 105 -0.99 -1.85 8.55
CA TYR A 105 -0.36 -1.96 9.84
C TYR A 105 -0.32 -0.61 10.54
N PHE A 106 -0.86 -0.58 11.75
CA PHE A 106 -0.87 0.59 12.63
C PHE A 106 -1.41 1.86 11.95
N PRO A 107 -2.61 1.77 11.31
CA PRO A 107 -3.24 2.98 10.77
C PRO A 107 -3.56 3.94 11.91
N ASP A 108 -3.70 5.23 11.57
CA ASP A 108 -3.99 6.25 12.58
C ASP A 108 -5.26 5.88 13.36
N PRO A 109 -5.17 5.68 14.68
CA PRO A 109 -6.28 5.15 15.46
C PRO A 109 -7.36 6.20 15.78
N TRP A 110 -7.07 7.51 15.63
CA TRP A 110 -8.01 8.56 15.98
C TRP A 110 -8.68 8.27 17.34
N PRO A 111 -7.95 8.36 18.47
CA PRO A 111 -8.38 7.76 19.74
C PRO A 111 -9.59 8.45 20.38
N LYS A 112 -9.88 9.69 20.00
CA LYS A 112 -11.08 10.39 20.49
C LYS A 112 -12.32 9.91 19.76
N ASP A 113 -13.38 9.59 20.46
CA ASP A 113 -14.64 9.08 19.90
C ASP A 113 -15.18 9.94 18.77
N LYS A 114 -15.14 11.27 18.94
CA LYS A 114 -15.58 12.21 17.90
C LYS A 114 -14.79 12.14 16.60
N HIS A 115 -13.58 11.55 16.62
CA HIS A 115 -12.72 11.39 15.47
C HIS A 115 -12.72 9.96 14.90
N ALA A 116 -13.44 9.01 15.51
CA ALA A 116 -13.47 7.61 15.06
C ALA A 116 -13.89 7.48 13.58
N ARG A 117 -14.71 8.39 13.08
CA ARG A 117 -15.12 8.46 11.67
C ARG A 117 -13.95 8.68 10.69
N HIS A 118 -12.79 9.18 11.16
CA HIS A 118 -11.61 9.41 10.34
C HIS A 118 -10.73 8.16 10.18
N ARG A 119 -11.00 7.11 10.96
CA ARG A 119 -10.27 5.85 10.82
C ARG A 119 -10.46 5.29 9.42
N LEU A 120 -9.38 4.76 8.84
CA LEU A 120 -9.41 4.18 7.50
C LEU A 120 -10.38 2.99 7.41
N ILE A 121 -10.34 2.11 8.41
CA ILE A 121 -11.13 0.89 8.42
C ILE A 121 -12.50 1.18 9.03
N GLN A 122 -13.46 1.38 8.15
CA GLN A 122 -14.88 1.59 8.44
C GLN A 122 -15.70 0.42 7.85
N PRO A 123 -16.99 0.27 8.15
CA PRO A 123 -17.80 -0.79 7.55
C PRO A 123 -17.81 -0.80 6.02
N ASP A 124 -17.66 0.36 5.38
CA ASP A 124 -17.59 0.50 3.92
C ASP A 124 -16.20 0.20 3.33
N PHE A 125 -15.21 -0.07 4.16
CA PHE A 125 -13.85 -0.39 3.74
C PHE A 125 -13.71 -1.79 3.15
N LEU A 126 -14.36 -2.79 3.76
CA LEU A 126 -14.25 -4.18 3.32
C LEU A 126 -14.68 -4.42 1.87
N PRO A 127 -15.80 -3.83 1.37
CA PRO A 127 -16.15 -3.96 -0.03
C PRO A 127 -15.06 -3.44 -0.99
N ARG A 128 -14.37 -2.36 -0.61
CA ARG A 128 -13.26 -1.81 -1.39
C ARG A 128 -12.09 -2.77 -1.48
N ILE A 129 -11.75 -3.39 -0.35
CA ILE A 129 -10.66 -4.38 -0.30
C ILE A 129 -11.03 -5.65 -1.09
N ARG A 130 -12.24 -6.14 -0.94
CA ARG A 130 -12.71 -7.32 -1.70
C ARG A 130 -12.63 -7.11 -3.20
N ARG A 131 -12.91 -5.90 -3.66
CA ARG A 131 -12.82 -5.56 -5.09
C ARG A 131 -11.42 -5.75 -5.65
N ILE A 132 -10.39 -5.36 -4.89
CA ILE A 132 -9.00 -5.39 -5.35
C ILE A 132 -8.26 -6.70 -5.04
N LEU A 133 -8.74 -7.50 -4.08
CA LEU A 133 -8.12 -8.79 -3.75
C LEU A 133 -8.38 -9.83 -4.83
N ALA A 134 -7.36 -10.58 -5.17
CA ALA A 134 -7.51 -11.81 -5.95
C ALA A 134 -8.45 -12.79 -5.21
N PRO A 135 -9.05 -13.79 -5.89
CA PRO A 135 -10.03 -14.70 -5.27
C PRO A 135 -9.56 -15.36 -3.98
N ASP A 136 -8.28 -15.74 -3.90
CA ASP A 136 -7.67 -16.34 -2.70
C ASP A 136 -6.81 -15.34 -1.91
N GLY A 137 -7.01 -14.05 -2.17
CA GLY A 137 -6.23 -12.99 -1.53
C GLY A 137 -6.54 -12.83 -0.04
N LEU A 138 -5.54 -12.38 0.72
CA LEU A 138 -5.62 -12.23 2.16
C LEU A 138 -5.49 -10.76 2.56
N LEU A 139 -6.25 -10.37 3.58
CA LEU A 139 -6.15 -9.08 4.22
C LEU A 139 -5.51 -9.24 5.61
N TYR A 140 -4.40 -8.53 5.83
CA TYR A 140 -3.69 -8.50 7.11
C TYR A 140 -3.88 -7.12 7.75
N LEU A 141 -4.45 -7.12 8.96
CA LEU A 141 -4.68 -5.91 9.74
C LEU A 141 -3.93 -6.01 11.07
N ARG A 142 -3.28 -4.93 11.49
CA ARG A 142 -2.66 -4.81 12.82
C ARG A 142 -2.90 -3.43 13.40
N THR A 143 -3.18 -3.39 14.69
CA THR A 143 -3.24 -2.16 15.48
C THR A 143 -2.86 -2.46 16.92
N ASP A 144 -2.26 -1.47 17.59
CA ASP A 144 -1.99 -1.49 19.03
C ASP A 144 -3.04 -0.70 19.83
N ASP A 145 -4.05 -0.15 19.16
CA ASP A 145 -5.16 0.59 19.77
C ASP A 145 -6.34 -0.35 20.04
N PRO A 146 -6.67 -0.68 21.31
CA PRO A 146 -7.73 -1.65 21.62
C PRO A 146 -9.11 -1.28 21.05
N PRO A 147 -9.61 -0.04 21.14
CA PRO A 147 -10.87 0.33 20.52
C PRO A 147 -10.88 0.14 19.00
N TYR A 148 -9.78 0.46 18.33
CA TYR A 148 -9.69 0.26 16.88
C TYR A 148 -9.62 -1.24 16.53
N PHE A 149 -8.93 -2.02 17.33
CA PHE A 149 -8.92 -3.48 17.16
C PHE A 149 -10.33 -4.08 17.22
N GLU A 150 -11.15 -3.66 18.20
CA GLU A 150 -12.54 -4.11 18.28
C GLU A 150 -13.36 -3.68 17.06
N GLN A 151 -13.10 -2.51 16.51
CA GLN A 151 -13.74 -2.04 15.28
C GLN A 151 -13.33 -2.87 14.05
N MET A 152 -12.08 -3.36 14.01
CA MET A 152 -11.56 -4.18 12.92
C MET A 152 -12.12 -5.61 12.91
N ARG A 153 -12.59 -6.11 14.05
CA ARG A 153 -13.18 -7.46 14.19
C ARG A 153 -14.58 -7.51 13.58
#